data_e12f34fb826c87459d7d1a1cb0f60461
#
_entry.id   e12f34fb826c87459d7d1a1cb0f60461
#
_cell.length_a   1.000
_cell.length_b   1.000
_cell.length_c   1.000
_cell.angle_alpha   90.00
_cell.angle_beta   90.00
_cell.angle_gamma   90.00
#
_symmetry.space_group_name_H-M   'P 1'
#
loop_
_entity.id
_entity.type
_entity.pdbx_description
1 polymer ?
#
loop_
_entity_poly.entity_id
_entity_poly.type
_entity_poly.pdbx_seq_one_letter_code
_entity_poly.pdbx_strand_id
1 'polypeptide(L)'
;MRSDTTTALSQDFVRQLADQAFSRSAGAPLIAGNQLALLYDSTDNFPAWRQAIAGAEESVFIEMYIVANDRFGREIRQLLIEKATAGVRVCLLYDWLGCWKPWLSGFFRPLLAAGAEVRAYNPPTLTGGLSLLGRNHRKLIVVDRQLAFISGLCISSSWEGRPETGIAPWRDTGLSLRGPLVREALAAFADSWASCGQALETSWLADAAPTECGTIAARLIATTPSTAHMMRLDMLIASFARRTLWLTDAYFMGTSTYLSALKQAARDGVDVRLLVPRSSDIRWIATVSRTMYRPLLEAGVRVFEWNGPMIHAKTAVADGRWARIGSTNLNISSWLANREIDVAIEDESVAGKLAARFLQDLEQSTEVVLSGHKRTPVLTHPRQRQQASLRFPNAGHAARSGASAAARQAARIGDALGAVVRGTRSIDSSEATAFLTIGLSLLIFAVLAALFPWLVAGPLVFLLTLSGGAIVLKALGLYRRRNEKKQQSSATKNNLKPPAPPTT
;
A
#
# COMPACT_ATOMS: atom_id res chain seq x y z
N MET A 1 -25.60 44.45 -12.19
CA MET A 1 -25.79 43.09 -12.75
C MET A 1 -24.62 42.57 -13.61
N ARG A 2 -23.49 43.28 -13.80
CA ARG A 2 -22.32 42.79 -14.59
C ARG A 2 -21.19 42.16 -13.75
N SER A 3 -21.22 42.26 -12.41
CA SER A 3 -20.14 41.73 -11.55
C SER A 3 -20.26 40.23 -11.22
N ASP A 4 -21.48 39.68 -11.21
CA ASP A 4 -21.72 38.29 -10.79
C ASP A 4 -21.33 37.26 -11.86
N THR A 5 -21.51 37.59 -13.15
CA THR A 5 -21.14 36.69 -14.24
C THR A 5 -19.62 36.48 -14.40
N THR A 6 -18.85 37.54 -14.16
CA THR A 6 -17.37 37.42 -14.28
C THR A 6 -16.76 36.61 -13.12
N THR A 7 -17.35 36.70 -11.93
CA THR A 7 -16.93 35.92 -10.75
C THR A 7 -17.32 34.46 -10.91
N ALA A 8 -18.49 34.14 -11.43
CA ALA A 8 -18.93 32.77 -11.71
C ALA A 8 -18.07 32.09 -12.79
N LEU A 9 -17.79 32.78 -13.90
CA LEU A 9 -16.91 32.27 -14.96
C LEU A 9 -15.49 32.01 -14.47
N SER A 10 -14.95 32.80 -13.54
CA SER A 10 -13.64 32.59 -12.94
C SER A 10 -13.61 31.39 -12.00
N GLN A 11 -14.68 31.14 -11.26
CA GLN A 11 -14.80 29.97 -10.37
C GLN A 11 -14.92 28.67 -11.15
N ASP A 12 -15.72 28.63 -12.21
CA ASP A 12 -15.86 27.45 -13.08
C ASP A 12 -14.55 27.12 -13.79
N PHE A 13 -13.83 28.12 -14.27
CA PHE A 13 -12.52 27.93 -14.88
C PHE A 13 -11.49 27.34 -13.90
N VAL A 14 -11.42 27.85 -12.67
CA VAL A 14 -10.54 27.31 -11.62
C VAL A 14 -10.92 25.88 -11.27
N ARG A 15 -12.21 25.57 -11.21
CA ARG A 15 -12.72 24.22 -10.96
C ARG A 15 -12.32 23.25 -12.07
N GLN A 16 -12.47 23.65 -13.34
CA GLN A 16 -12.04 22.84 -14.49
C GLN A 16 -10.54 22.59 -14.49
N LEU A 17 -9.72 23.60 -14.19
CA LEU A 17 -8.27 23.44 -14.08
C LEU A 17 -7.89 22.46 -12.97
N ALA A 18 -8.53 22.55 -11.81
CA ALA A 18 -8.33 21.64 -10.70
C ALA A 18 -8.68 20.20 -11.11
N ASP A 19 -9.84 20.00 -11.73
CA ASP A 19 -10.29 18.69 -12.22
C ASP A 19 -9.33 18.08 -13.25
N GLN A 20 -8.82 18.89 -14.18
CA GLN A 20 -7.80 18.45 -15.13
C GLN A 20 -6.49 18.06 -14.42
N ALA A 21 -6.06 18.83 -13.42
CA ALA A 21 -4.84 18.53 -12.65
C ALA A 21 -5.00 17.21 -11.87
N PHE A 22 -6.15 17.00 -11.22
CA PHE A 22 -6.47 15.76 -10.52
C PHE A 22 -6.53 14.58 -11.50
N SER A 23 -7.25 14.70 -12.61
CA SER A 23 -7.39 13.64 -13.61
C SER A 23 -6.05 13.25 -14.23
N ARG A 24 -5.20 14.22 -14.59
CA ARG A 24 -3.83 13.95 -15.10
C ARG A 24 -2.94 13.29 -14.06
N SER A 25 -3.01 13.72 -12.79
CA SER A 25 -2.21 13.14 -11.71
C SER A 25 -2.65 11.71 -11.41
N ALA A 26 -3.96 11.49 -11.33
CA ALA A 26 -4.56 10.18 -11.09
C ALA A 26 -4.45 9.22 -12.30
N GLY A 27 -4.26 9.75 -13.52
CA GLY A 27 -4.37 8.98 -14.75
C GLY A 27 -5.79 8.42 -14.98
N ALA A 28 -6.82 9.04 -14.35
CA ALA A 28 -8.19 8.57 -14.36
C ALA A 28 -9.18 9.76 -14.34
N PRO A 29 -10.27 9.72 -15.14
CA PRO A 29 -11.29 10.74 -15.13
C PRO A 29 -12.14 10.68 -13.84
N LEU A 30 -12.78 11.80 -13.50
CA LEU A 30 -13.87 11.83 -12.52
C LEU A 30 -15.15 11.34 -13.17
N ILE A 31 -15.74 10.28 -12.60
CA ILE A 31 -16.98 9.67 -13.12
C ILE A 31 -18.07 9.82 -12.06
N ALA A 32 -19.15 10.48 -12.42
CA ALA A 32 -20.35 10.65 -11.59
C ALA A 32 -21.31 9.45 -11.75
N GLY A 33 -22.42 9.48 -11.06
CA GLY A 33 -23.48 8.48 -11.19
C GLY A 33 -23.26 7.21 -10.39
N ASN A 34 -22.32 7.19 -9.44
CA ASN A 34 -22.00 6.00 -8.66
C ASN A 34 -22.71 5.96 -7.31
N GLN A 35 -22.94 4.74 -6.82
CA GLN A 35 -23.32 4.43 -5.46
C GLN A 35 -22.17 3.72 -4.77
N LEU A 36 -21.78 4.22 -3.59
CA LEU A 36 -20.69 3.69 -2.78
C LEU A 36 -21.16 3.40 -1.37
N ALA A 37 -20.75 2.27 -0.79
CA ALA A 37 -20.92 2.00 0.64
C ALA A 37 -19.56 1.64 1.25
N LEU A 38 -19.23 2.26 2.38
CA LEU A 38 -18.03 1.96 3.15
C LEU A 38 -18.23 0.64 3.91
N LEU A 39 -17.22 -0.22 3.88
CA LEU A 39 -17.18 -1.50 4.55
C LEU A 39 -15.99 -1.53 5.50
N TYR A 40 -16.24 -1.67 6.79
CA TYR A 40 -15.18 -1.67 7.79
C TYR A 40 -14.84 -3.09 8.22
N ASP A 41 -13.56 -3.36 8.30
CA ASP A 41 -12.98 -4.60 8.78
C ASP A 41 -13.53 -5.86 8.05
N SER A 42 -13.18 -7.05 8.51
CA SER A 42 -13.72 -8.31 7.98
C SER A 42 -15.21 -8.49 8.29
N THR A 43 -15.70 -7.84 9.35
CA THR A 43 -17.09 -7.94 9.80
C THR A 43 -18.10 -7.43 8.78
N ASP A 44 -17.76 -6.43 8.00
CA ASP A 44 -18.60 -5.91 6.93
C ASP A 44 -18.21 -6.50 5.57
N ASN A 45 -16.90 -6.54 5.28
CA ASN A 45 -16.40 -6.95 3.96
C ASN A 45 -16.69 -8.42 3.64
N PHE A 46 -16.41 -9.34 4.58
CA PHE A 46 -16.51 -10.77 4.28
C PHE A 46 -17.94 -11.27 4.07
N PRO A 47 -18.95 -10.87 4.87
CA PRO A 47 -20.34 -11.19 4.57
C PRO A 47 -20.79 -10.61 3.23
N ALA A 48 -20.42 -9.36 2.91
CA ALA A 48 -20.78 -8.73 1.64
C ALA A 48 -20.16 -9.47 0.45
N TRP A 49 -18.90 -9.91 0.54
CA TRP A 49 -18.26 -10.70 -0.51
C TRP A 49 -18.92 -12.07 -0.70
N ARG A 50 -19.21 -12.78 0.42
CA ARG A 50 -19.93 -14.07 0.38
C ARG A 50 -21.28 -13.93 -0.33
N GLN A 51 -22.06 -12.95 0.10
CA GLN A 51 -23.39 -12.71 -0.45
C GLN A 51 -23.32 -12.39 -1.96
N ALA A 52 -22.39 -11.53 -2.37
CA ALA A 52 -22.25 -11.16 -3.76
C ALA A 52 -21.78 -12.34 -4.63
N ILE A 53 -20.78 -13.09 -4.20
CA ILE A 53 -20.28 -14.28 -4.92
C ILE A 53 -21.37 -15.35 -4.98
N ALA A 54 -22.07 -15.64 -3.87
CA ALA A 54 -23.16 -16.61 -3.85
C ALA A 54 -24.32 -16.20 -4.74
N GLY A 55 -24.60 -14.89 -4.87
CA GLY A 55 -25.64 -14.36 -5.75
C GLY A 55 -25.22 -14.15 -7.21
N ALA A 56 -23.98 -14.42 -7.59
CA ALA A 56 -23.50 -14.22 -8.95
C ALA A 56 -24.26 -15.10 -9.97
N GLU A 57 -24.66 -14.51 -11.09
CA GLU A 57 -25.43 -15.16 -12.16
C GLU A 57 -24.63 -15.29 -13.46
N GLU A 58 -23.77 -14.28 -13.77
CA GLU A 58 -23.00 -14.24 -15.03
C GLU A 58 -21.50 -14.45 -14.80
N SER A 59 -20.90 -13.69 -13.85
CA SER A 59 -19.45 -13.65 -13.73
C SER A 59 -18.93 -13.23 -12.36
N VAL A 60 -17.77 -13.79 -11.99
CA VAL A 60 -17.00 -13.39 -10.81
C VAL A 60 -15.53 -13.20 -11.24
N PHE A 61 -15.05 -11.97 -11.19
CA PHE A 61 -13.65 -11.62 -11.45
C PHE A 61 -12.98 -11.22 -10.15
N ILE A 62 -11.94 -11.92 -9.75
CA ILE A 62 -11.19 -11.67 -8.51
C ILE A 62 -9.73 -11.40 -8.83
N GLU A 63 -9.21 -10.28 -8.36
CA GLU A 63 -7.79 -9.95 -8.34
C GLU A 63 -7.35 -9.75 -6.89
N MET A 64 -6.43 -10.60 -6.40
CA MET A 64 -6.13 -10.65 -4.98
C MET A 64 -4.65 -10.88 -4.72
N TYR A 65 -4.05 -10.13 -3.78
CA TYR A 65 -2.66 -10.32 -3.38
C TYR A 65 -2.46 -11.62 -2.59
N ILE A 66 -3.34 -11.90 -1.60
CA ILE A 66 -3.31 -13.13 -0.82
C ILE A 66 -4.66 -13.85 -0.92
N VAL A 67 -4.60 -15.13 -1.30
CA VAL A 67 -5.69 -16.10 -1.12
C VAL A 67 -5.12 -17.24 -0.28
N ALA A 68 -5.46 -17.27 1.01
CA ALA A 68 -4.86 -18.19 1.97
C ALA A 68 -5.55 -19.56 1.97
N ASN A 69 -4.80 -20.62 2.29
CA ASN A 69 -5.38 -21.94 2.56
C ASN A 69 -5.79 -22.05 4.04
N ASP A 70 -6.65 -21.15 4.48
CA ASP A 70 -7.25 -21.12 5.83
C ASP A 70 -8.76 -21.33 5.76
N ARG A 71 -9.47 -21.12 6.87
CA ARG A 71 -10.92 -21.32 6.94
C ARG A 71 -11.66 -20.45 5.91
N PHE A 72 -11.42 -19.15 5.91
CA PHE A 72 -12.10 -18.22 5.02
C PHE A 72 -11.70 -18.43 3.54
N GLY A 73 -10.41 -18.66 3.27
CA GLY A 73 -9.96 -18.96 1.91
C GLY A 73 -10.55 -20.24 1.34
N ARG A 74 -10.72 -21.29 2.16
CA ARG A 74 -11.41 -22.52 1.73
C ARG A 74 -12.90 -22.31 1.49
N GLU A 75 -13.55 -21.48 2.29
CA GLU A 75 -14.96 -21.12 2.13
C GLU A 75 -15.18 -20.37 0.80
N ILE A 76 -14.40 -19.31 0.52
CA ILE A 76 -14.50 -18.58 -0.76
C ILE A 76 -14.16 -19.50 -1.94
N ARG A 77 -13.14 -20.35 -1.83
CA ARG A 77 -12.84 -21.34 -2.87
C ARG A 77 -14.02 -22.23 -3.17
N GLN A 78 -14.73 -22.71 -2.14
CA GLN A 78 -15.89 -23.57 -2.32
C GLN A 78 -17.03 -22.85 -3.06
N LEU A 79 -17.35 -21.62 -2.67
CA LEU A 79 -18.34 -20.79 -3.37
C LEU A 79 -17.97 -20.58 -4.86
N LEU A 80 -16.70 -20.33 -5.14
CA LEU A 80 -16.25 -20.16 -6.52
C LEU A 80 -16.34 -21.46 -7.33
N ILE A 81 -16.09 -22.63 -6.73
CA ILE A 81 -16.29 -23.94 -7.35
C ILE A 81 -17.78 -24.15 -7.67
N GLU A 82 -18.68 -23.88 -6.74
CA GLU A 82 -20.13 -23.99 -6.94
C GLU A 82 -20.60 -23.11 -8.11
N LYS A 83 -20.12 -21.86 -8.16
CA LYS A 83 -20.45 -20.92 -9.24
C LYS A 83 -19.90 -21.36 -10.59
N ALA A 84 -18.65 -21.78 -10.65
CA ALA A 84 -18.05 -22.28 -11.89
C ALA A 84 -18.80 -23.53 -12.40
N THR A 85 -19.14 -24.47 -11.52
CA THR A 85 -19.93 -25.67 -11.84
C THR A 85 -21.34 -25.31 -12.33
N ALA A 86 -21.94 -24.22 -11.81
CA ALA A 86 -23.23 -23.72 -12.28
C ALA A 86 -23.18 -22.92 -13.58
N GLY A 87 -22.00 -22.81 -14.23
CA GLY A 87 -21.82 -22.12 -15.51
C GLY A 87 -21.50 -20.62 -15.39
N VAL A 88 -21.35 -20.09 -14.18
CA VAL A 88 -20.89 -18.71 -13.97
C VAL A 88 -19.41 -18.62 -14.36
N ARG A 89 -19.03 -17.58 -15.11
CA ARG A 89 -17.63 -17.38 -15.48
C ARG A 89 -16.82 -16.91 -14.27
N VAL A 90 -15.92 -17.73 -13.77
CA VAL A 90 -15.06 -17.43 -12.63
C VAL A 90 -13.63 -17.25 -13.10
N CYS A 91 -13.07 -16.04 -12.91
CA CYS A 91 -11.68 -15.71 -13.19
C CYS A 91 -10.96 -15.23 -11.92
N LEU A 92 -9.95 -15.95 -11.48
CA LEU A 92 -9.14 -15.62 -10.30
C LEU A 92 -7.70 -15.29 -10.71
N LEU A 93 -7.26 -14.06 -10.45
CA LEU A 93 -5.87 -13.64 -10.57
C LEU A 93 -5.28 -13.43 -9.17
N TYR A 94 -4.24 -14.17 -8.84
CA TYR A 94 -3.55 -14.02 -7.55
C TYR A 94 -2.08 -13.66 -7.74
N ASP A 95 -1.48 -12.96 -6.76
CA ASP A 95 -0.03 -12.76 -6.75
C ASP A 95 0.69 -14.05 -6.32
N TRP A 96 1.66 -14.51 -7.12
CA TRP A 96 2.35 -15.76 -6.82
C TRP A 96 3.08 -15.72 -5.46
N LEU A 97 3.76 -14.59 -5.15
CA LEU A 97 4.51 -14.48 -3.89
C LEU A 97 3.56 -14.44 -2.68
N GLY A 98 2.44 -13.72 -2.79
CA GLY A 98 1.41 -13.67 -1.75
C GLY A 98 0.74 -15.02 -1.52
N CYS A 99 0.72 -15.89 -2.55
CA CYS A 99 0.03 -17.18 -2.54
C CYS A 99 0.95 -18.39 -2.74
N TRP A 100 2.28 -18.27 -2.51
CA TRP A 100 3.21 -19.36 -2.78
C TRP A 100 2.92 -20.64 -2.00
N LYS A 101 2.48 -20.54 -0.73
CA LYS A 101 2.10 -21.70 0.10
C LYS A 101 0.81 -22.38 -0.43
N PRO A 102 -0.32 -21.67 -0.67
CA PRO A 102 -1.49 -22.22 -1.33
C PRO A 102 -1.18 -22.84 -2.69
N TRP A 103 -0.36 -22.18 -3.50
CA TRP A 103 0.07 -22.71 -4.80
C TRP A 103 0.79 -24.05 -4.66
N LEU A 104 1.77 -24.14 -3.76
CA LEU A 104 2.55 -25.34 -3.51
C LEU A 104 1.69 -26.51 -2.99
N SER A 105 0.68 -26.21 -2.17
CA SER A 105 -0.26 -27.22 -1.66
C SER A 105 -1.33 -27.66 -2.65
N GLY A 106 -1.32 -27.14 -3.88
CA GLY A 106 -2.34 -27.44 -4.89
C GLY A 106 -3.72 -26.87 -4.58
N PHE A 107 -3.80 -25.83 -3.74
CA PHE A 107 -5.05 -25.21 -3.28
C PHE A 107 -5.99 -24.79 -4.43
N PHE A 108 -5.44 -24.37 -5.57
CA PHE A 108 -6.20 -23.87 -6.70
C PHE A 108 -6.65 -24.96 -7.68
N ARG A 109 -6.17 -26.21 -7.57
CA ARG A 109 -6.51 -27.30 -8.48
C ARG A 109 -8.01 -27.62 -8.55
N PRO A 110 -8.76 -27.64 -7.44
CA PRO A 110 -10.21 -27.88 -7.49
C PRO A 110 -10.99 -26.80 -8.25
N LEU A 111 -10.52 -25.52 -8.21
CA LEU A 111 -11.13 -24.45 -9.02
C LEU A 111 -10.95 -24.70 -10.52
N LEU A 112 -9.74 -25.06 -10.94
CA LEU A 112 -9.44 -25.40 -12.34
C LEU A 112 -10.27 -26.60 -12.79
N ALA A 113 -10.41 -27.63 -11.95
CA ALA A 113 -11.22 -28.81 -12.25
C ALA A 113 -12.73 -28.50 -12.37
N ALA A 114 -13.21 -27.45 -11.70
CA ALA A 114 -14.59 -26.97 -11.79
C ALA A 114 -14.85 -26.04 -12.99
N GLY A 115 -13.82 -25.77 -13.84
CA GLY A 115 -13.94 -24.91 -15.01
C GLY A 115 -13.62 -23.42 -14.74
N ALA A 116 -13.18 -23.05 -13.54
CA ALA A 116 -12.71 -21.68 -13.28
C ALA A 116 -11.36 -21.41 -13.96
N GLU A 117 -11.17 -20.18 -14.43
CA GLU A 117 -9.89 -19.70 -14.94
C GLU A 117 -9.05 -19.15 -13.79
N VAL A 118 -7.86 -19.69 -13.57
CA VAL A 118 -6.98 -19.26 -12.48
C VAL A 118 -5.59 -18.91 -13.00
N ARG A 119 -5.09 -17.72 -12.69
CA ARG A 119 -3.76 -17.24 -13.12
C ARG A 119 -2.95 -16.74 -11.94
N ALA A 120 -1.64 -16.97 -12.01
CA ALA A 120 -0.66 -16.42 -11.10
C ALA A 120 -0.02 -15.18 -11.72
N TYR A 121 -0.02 -14.08 -11.01
CA TYR A 121 0.76 -12.91 -11.41
C TYR A 121 2.22 -13.09 -10.98
N ASN A 122 3.12 -12.87 -11.94
CA ASN A 122 4.56 -12.81 -11.74
C ASN A 122 5.16 -14.04 -10.99
N PRO A 123 4.88 -15.26 -11.46
CA PRO A 123 5.53 -16.46 -10.93
C PRO A 123 7.04 -16.42 -11.24
N PRO A 124 7.90 -17.05 -10.41
CA PRO A 124 9.34 -17.08 -10.66
C PRO A 124 9.64 -17.76 -11.98
N THR A 125 10.41 -17.08 -12.82
CA THR A 125 10.93 -17.60 -14.09
C THR A 125 12.43 -17.38 -14.15
N LEU A 126 13.17 -18.25 -14.85
CA LEU A 126 14.62 -18.12 -15.00
C LEU A 126 15.04 -16.81 -15.70
N THR A 127 14.12 -16.22 -16.47
CA THR A 127 14.35 -14.99 -17.24
C THR A 127 13.75 -13.73 -16.59
N GLY A 128 13.06 -13.86 -15.46
CA GLY A 128 12.26 -12.79 -14.84
C GLY A 128 13.04 -11.58 -14.31
N GLY A 129 14.29 -11.79 -13.92
CA GLY A 129 15.16 -10.69 -13.46
C GLY A 129 14.51 -9.79 -12.41
N LEU A 130 14.75 -8.47 -12.51
CA LEU A 130 14.21 -7.44 -11.61
C LEU A 130 12.69 -7.27 -11.72
N SER A 131 12.05 -7.71 -12.80
CA SER A 131 10.59 -7.66 -12.95
C SER A 131 9.86 -8.50 -11.90
N LEU A 132 10.54 -9.49 -11.31
CA LEU A 132 10.03 -10.31 -10.21
C LEU A 132 9.79 -9.52 -8.91
N LEU A 133 10.34 -8.32 -8.76
CA LEU A 133 10.14 -7.48 -7.58
C LEU A 133 8.77 -6.79 -7.55
N GLY A 134 8.17 -6.53 -8.71
CA GLY A 134 6.83 -5.94 -8.81
C GLY A 134 5.75 -6.95 -8.38
N ARG A 135 4.82 -6.53 -7.53
CA ARG A 135 3.72 -7.37 -7.01
C ARG A 135 2.38 -6.91 -7.55
N ASN A 136 1.47 -7.83 -7.64
CA ASN A 136 0.06 -7.49 -7.82
C ASN A 136 -0.59 -7.35 -6.45
N HIS A 137 -0.64 -6.11 -5.97
CA HIS A 137 -1.14 -5.81 -4.63
C HIS A 137 -2.61 -5.35 -4.62
N ARG A 138 -3.30 -5.42 -5.76
CA ARG A 138 -4.74 -5.10 -5.86
C ARG A 138 -5.58 -6.08 -5.06
N LYS A 139 -6.69 -5.59 -4.51
CA LYS A 139 -7.75 -6.36 -3.87
C LYS A 139 -9.06 -5.90 -4.46
N LEU A 140 -9.50 -6.65 -5.47
CA LEU A 140 -10.64 -6.33 -6.31
C LEU A 140 -11.49 -7.58 -6.50
N ILE A 141 -12.80 -7.43 -6.32
CA ILE A 141 -13.81 -8.43 -6.69
C ILE A 141 -14.85 -7.71 -7.55
N VAL A 142 -15.13 -8.22 -8.74
CA VAL A 142 -16.21 -7.70 -9.61
C VAL A 142 -17.19 -8.83 -9.87
N VAL A 143 -18.47 -8.59 -9.57
CA VAL A 143 -19.55 -9.56 -9.74
C VAL A 143 -20.53 -9.04 -10.77
N ASP A 144 -20.86 -9.89 -11.75
CA ASP A 144 -21.85 -9.67 -12.80
C ASP A 144 -21.67 -8.32 -13.53
N ARG A 145 -20.46 -7.77 -13.50
CA ARG A 145 -20.12 -6.46 -14.11
C ARG A 145 -20.95 -5.28 -13.55
N GLN A 146 -21.66 -5.49 -12.44
CA GLN A 146 -22.58 -4.53 -11.82
C GLN A 146 -22.14 -4.11 -10.41
N LEU A 147 -21.37 -4.93 -9.73
CA LEU A 147 -20.92 -4.68 -8.36
C LEU A 147 -19.42 -4.93 -8.26
N ALA A 148 -18.70 -3.97 -7.70
CA ALA A 148 -17.28 -4.14 -7.40
C ALA A 148 -17.01 -3.92 -5.91
N PHE A 149 -16.02 -4.64 -5.38
CA PHE A 149 -15.44 -4.40 -4.05
C PHE A 149 -13.97 -4.06 -4.21
N ILE A 150 -13.54 -2.98 -3.56
CA ILE A 150 -12.15 -2.55 -3.50
C ILE A 150 -11.80 -2.31 -2.03
N SER A 151 -10.67 -2.87 -1.59
CA SER A 151 -10.34 -2.85 -0.17
C SER A 151 -8.83 -2.95 0.11
N GLY A 152 -8.46 -2.83 1.39
CA GLY A 152 -7.16 -3.26 1.90
C GLY A 152 -7.09 -4.75 2.23
N LEU A 153 -8.24 -5.40 2.44
CA LEU A 153 -8.36 -6.79 2.90
C LEU A 153 -7.99 -7.81 1.81
N CYS A 154 -7.46 -8.94 2.26
CA CYS A 154 -7.26 -10.11 1.41
C CYS A 154 -8.20 -11.27 1.79
N ILE A 155 -8.25 -12.31 0.98
CA ILE A 155 -9.00 -13.54 1.28
C ILE A 155 -8.17 -14.40 2.25
N SER A 156 -8.27 -14.07 3.54
CA SER A 156 -7.59 -14.78 4.62
C SER A 156 -8.27 -14.53 5.97
N SER A 157 -8.34 -15.56 6.80
CA SER A 157 -8.82 -15.47 8.18
C SER A 157 -7.95 -14.58 9.08
N SER A 158 -6.78 -14.15 8.62
CA SER A 158 -5.93 -13.22 9.39
C SER A 158 -6.64 -11.90 9.70
N TRP A 159 -7.55 -11.45 8.82
CA TRP A 159 -8.35 -10.23 9.04
C TRP A 159 -9.52 -10.43 10.02
N GLU A 160 -9.92 -11.66 10.29
CA GLU A 160 -11.01 -11.93 11.24
C GLU A 160 -10.55 -11.89 12.70
N GLY A 161 -9.24 -11.94 12.94
CA GLY A 161 -8.71 -12.12 14.28
C GLY A 161 -8.95 -13.55 14.79
N ARG A 162 -9.02 -13.68 16.09
CA ARG A 162 -9.35 -14.93 16.80
C ARG A 162 -10.21 -14.59 18.00
N PRO A 163 -11.52 -14.40 17.82
CA PRO A 163 -12.44 -14.01 18.89
C PRO A 163 -12.42 -14.97 20.08
N GLU A 164 -12.20 -16.26 19.81
CA GLU A 164 -12.09 -17.32 20.82
C GLU A 164 -10.87 -17.15 21.74
N THR A 165 -9.85 -16.43 21.30
CA THR A 165 -8.66 -16.09 22.12
C THR A 165 -8.59 -14.62 22.50
N GLY A 166 -9.66 -13.84 22.24
CA GLY A 166 -9.74 -12.41 22.50
C GLY A 166 -8.91 -11.54 21.56
N ILE A 167 -8.45 -12.09 20.43
CA ILE A 167 -7.72 -11.31 19.42
C ILE A 167 -8.72 -10.67 18.46
N ALA A 168 -8.84 -9.34 18.53
CA ALA A 168 -9.72 -8.57 17.66
C ALA A 168 -9.33 -8.70 16.17
N PRO A 169 -10.28 -8.49 15.23
CA PRO A 169 -10.00 -8.36 13.81
C PRO A 169 -8.95 -7.30 13.51
N TRP A 170 -8.24 -7.45 12.39
CA TRP A 170 -7.43 -6.35 11.86
C TRP A 170 -8.33 -5.21 11.42
N ARG A 171 -7.91 -3.99 11.77
CA ARG A 171 -8.59 -2.78 11.34
C ARG A 171 -8.24 -2.49 9.88
N ASP A 172 -9.24 -2.56 9.01
CA ASP A 172 -9.06 -2.27 7.58
C ASP A 172 -10.32 -1.60 7.00
N THR A 173 -10.24 -1.12 5.77
CA THR A 173 -11.36 -0.43 5.12
C THR A 173 -11.47 -0.89 3.68
N GLY A 174 -12.69 -1.20 3.27
CA GLY A 174 -13.09 -1.45 1.90
C GLY A 174 -14.30 -0.62 1.52
N LEU A 175 -14.73 -0.79 0.30
CA LEU A 175 -15.97 -0.24 -0.21
C LEU A 175 -16.64 -1.21 -1.19
N SER A 176 -17.95 -1.14 -1.30
CA SER A 176 -18.71 -1.66 -2.43
C SER A 176 -19.09 -0.51 -3.36
N LEU A 177 -19.10 -0.81 -4.65
CA LEU A 177 -19.27 0.15 -5.73
C LEU A 177 -20.28 -0.39 -6.75
N ARG A 178 -21.29 0.41 -7.07
CA ARG A 178 -22.20 0.22 -8.20
C ARG A 178 -22.19 1.46 -9.08
N GLY A 179 -22.57 1.31 -10.35
CA GLY A 179 -22.61 2.41 -11.31
C GLY A 179 -21.45 2.42 -12.30
N PRO A 180 -21.30 3.50 -13.07
CA PRO A 180 -20.40 3.55 -14.23
C PRO A 180 -18.92 3.21 -13.91
N LEU A 181 -18.47 3.48 -12.69
CA LEU A 181 -17.09 3.22 -12.27
C LEU A 181 -16.74 1.72 -12.17
N VAL A 182 -17.74 0.82 -12.13
CA VAL A 182 -17.53 -0.64 -12.14
C VAL A 182 -16.86 -1.08 -13.46
N ARG A 183 -17.13 -0.40 -14.56
CA ARG A 183 -16.47 -0.64 -15.86
C ARG A 183 -14.97 -0.39 -15.75
N GLU A 184 -14.55 0.67 -15.06
CA GLU A 184 -13.13 0.97 -14.86
C GLU A 184 -12.46 -0.08 -13.95
N ALA A 185 -13.19 -0.60 -12.97
CA ALA A 185 -12.72 -1.70 -12.12
C ALA A 185 -12.50 -2.98 -12.92
N LEU A 186 -13.44 -3.31 -13.81
CA LEU A 186 -13.30 -4.46 -14.71
C LEU A 186 -12.17 -4.26 -15.73
N ALA A 187 -12.01 -3.04 -16.28
CA ALA A 187 -10.91 -2.71 -17.17
C ALA A 187 -9.55 -2.86 -16.47
N ALA A 188 -9.46 -2.44 -15.19
CA ALA A 188 -8.26 -2.64 -14.38
C ALA A 188 -7.95 -4.13 -14.16
N PHE A 189 -8.96 -4.97 -13.89
CA PHE A 189 -8.80 -6.41 -13.83
C PHE A 189 -8.30 -6.97 -15.18
N ALA A 190 -8.95 -6.59 -16.28
CA ALA A 190 -8.61 -7.08 -17.61
C ALA A 190 -7.17 -6.75 -18.03
N ASP A 191 -6.66 -5.56 -17.66
CA ASP A 191 -5.26 -5.18 -17.89
C ASP A 191 -4.29 -6.09 -17.11
N SER A 192 -4.58 -6.37 -15.85
CA SER A 192 -3.77 -7.30 -15.05
C SER A 192 -3.85 -8.74 -15.60
N TRP A 193 -5.05 -9.16 -15.99
CA TRP A 193 -5.30 -10.49 -16.56
C TRP A 193 -4.54 -10.70 -17.85
N ALA A 194 -4.57 -9.73 -18.76
CA ALA A 194 -3.85 -9.75 -20.03
C ALA A 194 -2.33 -9.78 -19.84
N SER A 195 -1.81 -9.18 -18.77
CA SER A 195 -0.38 -9.25 -18.46
C SER A 195 0.10 -10.65 -18.04
N CYS A 196 -0.82 -11.56 -17.73
CA CYS A 196 -0.54 -12.93 -17.29
C CYS A 196 -0.92 -14.01 -18.32
N GLY A 197 -1.29 -13.63 -19.53
CA GLY A 197 -1.68 -14.55 -20.61
C GLY A 197 -2.66 -13.94 -21.58
N GLN A 198 -3.54 -14.75 -22.16
CA GLN A 198 -4.53 -14.28 -23.13
C GLN A 198 -5.48 -13.25 -22.51
N ALA A 199 -5.74 -12.14 -23.22
CA ALA A 199 -6.67 -11.12 -22.79
C ALA A 199 -8.10 -11.67 -22.61
N LEU A 200 -8.91 -11.00 -21.81
CA LEU A 200 -10.37 -11.25 -21.82
C LEU A 200 -10.94 -10.90 -23.19
N GLU A 201 -11.97 -11.62 -23.57
CA GLU A 201 -12.73 -11.29 -24.78
C GLU A 201 -13.33 -9.87 -24.65
N THR A 202 -13.29 -9.12 -25.74
CA THR A 202 -13.77 -7.72 -25.78
C THR A 202 -15.24 -7.56 -25.41
N SER A 203 -16.07 -8.58 -25.66
CA SER A 203 -17.48 -8.63 -25.26
C SER A 203 -17.70 -8.41 -23.78
N TRP A 204 -16.80 -8.94 -22.93
CA TRP A 204 -16.88 -8.74 -21.46
C TRP A 204 -16.66 -7.29 -21.02
N LEU A 205 -16.00 -6.48 -21.85
CA LEU A 205 -15.74 -5.06 -21.58
C LEU A 205 -16.73 -4.12 -22.28
N ALA A 206 -17.25 -4.53 -23.45
CA ALA A 206 -18.08 -3.68 -24.30
C ALA A 206 -19.52 -3.54 -23.79
N ASP A 207 -20.13 -4.63 -23.32
CA ASP A 207 -21.56 -4.67 -22.96
C ASP A 207 -21.86 -4.22 -21.52
N ALA A 208 -20.84 -3.82 -20.79
CA ALA A 208 -20.95 -3.45 -19.39
C ALA A 208 -20.82 -1.94 -19.20
N ALA A 209 -21.81 -1.16 -19.63
CA ALA A 209 -22.01 0.16 -19.09
C ALA A 209 -23.02 0.07 -17.94
N PRO A 210 -22.59 -0.09 -16.66
CA PRO A 210 -23.50 -0.05 -15.54
C PRO A 210 -24.21 1.30 -15.56
N THR A 211 -25.54 1.27 -15.47
CA THR A 211 -26.37 2.45 -15.43
C THR A 211 -26.04 3.30 -14.21
N GLU A 212 -26.16 4.60 -14.32
CA GLU A 212 -26.09 5.49 -13.17
C GLU A 212 -27.09 5.03 -12.10
N CYS A 213 -26.63 4.86 -10.87
CA CYS A 213 -27.45 4.37 -9.76
C CYS A 213 -27.28 5.19 -8.46
N GLY A 214 -26.54 6.31 -8.55
CA GLY A 214 -26.28 7.21 -7.44
C GLY A 214 -25.79 8.58 -7.90
N THR A 215 -25.30 9.37 -6.97
CA THR A 215 -24.85 10.75 -7.24
C THR A 215 -23.35 10.95 -6.98
N ILE A 216 -22.65 9.92 -6.51
CA ILE A 216 -21.25 10.07 -6.08
C ILE A 216 -20.33 10.15 -7.28
N ALA A 217 -19.47 11.16 -7.28
CA ALA A 217 -18.39 11.33 -8.24
C ALA A 217 -17.08 10.77 -7.67
N ALA A 218 -16.42 9.88 -8.41
CA ALA A 218 -15.20 9.23 -7.97
C ALA A 218 -14.28 8.91 -9.15
N ARG A 219 -12.99 8.68 -8.84
CA ARG A 219 -11.96 8.21 -9.78
C ARG A 219 -11.46 6.84 -9.33
N LEU A 220 -11.37 5.90 -10.25
CA LEU A 220 -10.68 4.63 -10.01
C LEU A 220 -9.25 4.74 -10.52
N ILE A 221 -8.29 4.64 -9.61
CA ILE A 221 -6.87 4.78 -9.91
C ILE A 221 -6.24 3.40 -9.93
N ALA A 222 -6.03 2.87 -11.13
CA ALA A 222 -5.35 1.61 -11.36
C ALA A 222 -3.85 1.90 -11.60
N THR A 223 -3.05 1.92 -10.52
CA THR A 223 -1.60 2.08 -10.63
C THR A 223 -0.98 0.81 -11.20
N THR A 224 -0.08 0.99 -12.17
CA THR A 224 0.78 -0.07 -12.71
C THR A 224 2.25 0.33 -12.51
N PRO A 225 3.20 -0.61 -12.58
CA PRO A 225 4.61 -0.27 -12.44
C PRO A 225 5.01 0.90 -13.32
N SER A 226 5.76 1.86 -12.76
CA SER A 226 6.28 3.07 -13.41
C SER A 226 5.26 4.19 -13.73
N THR A 227 3.97 4.03 -13.45
CA THR A 227 2.97 5.09 -13.72
C THR A 227 2.90 6.14 -12.63
N ALA A 228 3.19 5.79 -11.38
CA ALA A 228 3.21 6.68 -10.21
C ALA A 228 1.92 7.53 -10.03
N HIS A 229 0.78 7.05 -10.53
CA HIS A 229 -0.47 7.81 -10.53
C HIS A 229 -0.89 8.19 -9.11
N MET A 230 -0.93 7.20 -8.20
CA MET A 230 -1.35 7.45 -6.82
C MET A 230 -0.35 8.36 -6.08
N MET A 231 0.96 8.19 -6.29
CA MET A 231 1.96 9.08 -5.68
C MET A 231 1.77 10.55 -6.09
N ARG A 232 1.52 10.79 -7.39
CA ARG A 232 1.27 12.15 -7.88
C ARG A 232 0.00 12.75 -7.30
N LEU A 233 -1.06 11.93 -7.19
CA LEU A 233 -2.32 12.37 -6.59
C LEU A 233 -2.15 12.65 -5.10
N ASP A 234 -1.49 11.78 -4.33
CA ASP A 234 -1.21 11.99 -2.91
C ASP A 234 -0.41 13.28 -2.67
N MET A 235 0.59 13.56 -3.53
CA MET A 235 1.36 14.82 -3.47
C MET A 235 0.50 16.04 -3.78
N LEU A 236 -0.37 15.92 -4.77
CA LEU A 236 -1.27 17.00 -5.17
C LEU A 236 -2.27 17.31 -4.04
N ILE A 237 -2.88 16.28 -3.45
CA ILE A 237 -3.79 16.42 -2.31
C ILE A 237 -3.08 17.07 -1.11
N ALA A 238 -1.85 16.65 -0.79
CA ALA A 238 -1.08 17.27 0.28
C ALA A 238 -0.81 18.77 0.04
N SER A 239 -0.69 19.18 -1.24
CA SER A 239 -0.47 20.57 -1.62
C SER A 239 -1.77 21.38 -1.66
N PHE A 240 -2.93 20.75 -1.90
CA PHE A 240 -4.23 21.42 -2.03
C PHE A 240 -5.04 21.44 -0.73
N ALA A 241 -4.77 20.54 0.21
CA ALA A 241 -5.42 20.53 1.52
C ALA A 241 -5.26 21.89 2.22
N ARG A 242 -6.35 22.39 2.83
CA ARG A 242 -6.39 23.71 3.45
C ARG A 242 -6.67 23.67 4.94
N ARG A 243 -7.42 22.69 5.43
CA ARG A 243 -7.84 22.57 6.82
C ARG A 243 -7.34 21.30 7.47
N THR A 244 -7.57 20.16 6.81
CA THR A 244 -7.26 18.85 7.38
C THR A 244 -6.72 17.91 6.31
N LEU A 245 -5.74 17.10 6.66
CA LEU A 245 -5.26 15.96 5.87
C LEU A 245 -4.98 14.80 6.83
N TRP A 246 -5.88 13.83 6.86
CA TRP A 246 -5.81 12.68 7.76
C TRP A 246 -5.53 11.41 6.97
N LEU A 247 -4.48 10.72 7.34
CA LEU A 247 -3.92 9.59 6.61
C LEU A 247 -3.84 8.37 7.52
N THR A 248 -4.33 7.22 7.04
CA THR A 248 -4.08 5.92 7.66
C THR A 248 -3.26 5.07 6.70
N ASP A 249 -2.19 4.47 7.18
CA ASP A 249 -1.32 3.63 6.37
C ASP A 249 -0.70 2.48 7.17
N ALA A 250 -0.70 1.28 6.57
CA ALA A 250 -0.19 0.06 7.21
C ALA A 250 1.34 -0.05 7.19
N TYR A 251 1.99 0.48 6.14
CA TYR A 251 3.43 0.33 5.89
C TYR A 251 4.05 1.64 5.41
N PHE A 252 3.94 2.65 6.28
CA PHE A 252 4.40 4.01 5.98
C PHE A 252 5.92 4.08 5.82
N MET A 253 6.35 4.35 4.61
CA MET A 253 7.73 4.63 4.24
C MET A 253 7.77 5.67 3.12
N GLY A 254 7.30 6.89 3.43
CA GLY A 254 7.19 7.98 2.47
C GLY A 254 8.54 8.38 1.85
N THR A 255 8.51 8.73 0.56
CA THR A 255 9.69 9.31 -0.09
C THR A 255 10.01 10.69 0.50
N SER A 256 11.26 11.13 0.37
CA SER A 256 11.68 12.47 0.85
C SER A 256 10.80 13.60 0.29
N THR A 257 10.34 13.45 -0.95
CA THR A 257 9.46 14.42 -1.62
C THR A 257 8.08 14.46 -0.97
N TYR A 258 7.49 13.29 -0.70
CA TYR A 258 6.19 13.19 -0.05
C TYR A 258 6.23 13.67 1.41
N LEU A 259 7.27 13.28 2.16
CA LEU A 259 7.50 13.80 3.52
C LEU A 259 7.63 15.33 3.52
N SER A 260 8.25 15.90 2.51
CA SER A 260 8.36 17.36 2.38
C SER A 260 7.02 18.01 2.07
N ALA A 261 6.16 17.38 1.27
CA ALA A 261 4.80 17.87 1.01
C ALA A 261 3.95 17.88 2.29
N LEU A 262 3.98 16.79 3.09
CA LEU A 262 3.26 16.71 4.37
C LEU A 262 3.77 17.77 5.38
N LYS A 263 5.09 17.93 5.47
CA LYS A 263 5.69 18.95 6.34
C LYS A 263 5.29 20.37 5.92
N GLN A 264 5.25 20.62 4.62
CA GLN A 264 4.84 21.93 4.11
C GLN A 264 3.37 22.19 4.40
N ALA A 265 2.47 21.23 4.17
CA ALA A 265 1.05 21.34 4.52
C ALA A 265 0.86 21.68 6.02
N ALA A 266 1.56 20.98 6.91
CA ALA A 266 1.49 21.24 8.34
C ALA A 266 2.01 22.65 8.71
N ARG A 267 3.11 23.12 8.10
CA ARG A 267 3.65 24.48 8.29
C ARG A 267 2.70 25.56 7.75
N ASP A 268 1.94 25.25 6.72
CA ASP A 268 0.93 26.16 6.14
C ASP A 268 -0.38 26.18 6.99
N GLY A 269 -0.40 25.43 8.13
CA GLY A 269 -1.51 25.41 9.09
C GLY A 269 -2.56 24.35 8.86
N VAL A 270 -2.30 23.37 7.97
CA VAL A 270 -3.18 22.20 7.80
C VAL A 270 -3.00 21.26 8.99
N ASP A 271 -4.10 20.78 9.59
CA ASP A 271 -4.07 19.70 10.58
C ASP A 271 -3.76 18.37 9.87
N VAL A 272 -2.46 18.05 9.78
CA VAL A 272 -1.98 16.80 9.18
C VAL A 272 -1.83 15.75 10.25
N ARG A 273 -2.58 14.63 10.12
CA ARG A 273 -2.51 13.49 11.03
C ARG A 273 -2.17 12.22 10.27
N LEU A 274 -1.28 11.43 10.84
CA LEU A 274 -0.85 10.15 10.31
C LEU A 274 -1.11 9.06 11.36
N LEU A 275 -1.96 8.09 11.02
CA LEU A 275 -2.25 6.91 11.82
C LEU A 275 -1.55 5.69 11.21
N VAL A 276 -0.74 5.01 12.02
CA VAL A 276 0.09 3.87 11.61
C VAL A 276 0.02 2.75 12.65
N PRO A 277 0.35 1.50 12.31
CA PRO A 277 0.37 0.41 13.26
C PRO A 277 1.52 0.58 14.27
N ARG A 278 1.22 0.35 15.56
CA ARG A 278 2.23 0.23 16.62
C ARG A 278 3.06 -1.05 16.47
N SER A 279 2.39 -2.15 16.08
CA SER A 279 3.00 -3.42 15.73
C SER A 279 2.55 -3.85 14.35
N SER A 280 3.48 -4.37 13.55
CA SER A 280 3.21 -4.83 12.19
C SER A 280 3.53 -6.33 12.08
N ASP A 281 2.81 -7.03 11.23
CA ASP A 281 3.14 -8.39 10.77
C ASP A 281 4.56 -8.43 10.16
N ILE A 282 5.03 -7.32 9.57
CA ILE A 282 6.40 -7.13 9.08
C ILE A 282 7.19 -6.23 10.05
N ARG A 283 7.75 -6.83 11.09
CA ARG A 283 8.36 -6.13 12.24
C ARG A 283 9.39 -5.05 11.88
N TRP A 284 10.23 -5.27 10.87
CA TRP A 284 11.26 -4.32 10.49
C TRP A 284 10.67 -3.03 9.88
N ILE A 285 9.49 -3.10 9.21
CA ILE A 285 8.84 -1.93 8.62
C ILE A 285 8.43 -0.94 9.71
N ALA A 286 7.84 -1.41 10.80
CA ALA A 286 7.49 -0.54 11.92
C ALA A 286 8.72 0.19 12.50
N THR A 287 9.87 -0.48 12.55
CA THR A 287 11.13 0.13 13.01
C THR A 287 11.61 1.22 12.06
N VAL A 288 11.59 0.94 10.75
CA VAL A 288 12.00 1.94 9.73
C VAL A 288 11.03 3.11 9.69
N SER A 289 9.72 2.86 9.74
CA SER A 289 8.69 3.90 9.77
C SER A 289 8.93 4.91 10.91
N ARG A 290 9.28 4.43 12.10
CA ARG A 290 9.57 5.29 13.26
C ARG A 290 10.75 6.25 13.04
N THR A 291 11.72 5.89 12.22
CA THR A 291 12.85 6.80 11.90
C THR A 291 12.40 8.03 11.12
N MET A 292 11.23 7.97 10.46
CA MET A 292 10.67 9.06 9.67
C MET A 292 9.75 9.99 10.49
N TYR A 293 9.36 9.62 11.72
CA TYR A 293 8.41 10.42 12.50
C TYR A 293 9.01 11.74 12.96
N ARG A 294 10.27 11.74 13.42
CA ARG A 294 10.88 12.94 13.99
C ARG A 294 10.77 14.18 13.10
N PRO A 295 11.19 14.15 11.81
CA PRO A 295 11.09 15.32 10.95
C PRO A 295 9.64 15.73 10.62
N LEU A 296 8.67 14.82 10.72
CA LEU A 296 7.24 15.11 10.59
C LEU A 296 6.72 15.83 11.83
N LEU A 297 7.03 15.31 13.04
CA LEU A 297 6.64 15.88 14.33
C LEU A 297 7.23 17.29 14.52
N GLU A 298 8.50 17.51 14.14
CA GLU A 298 9.16 18.82 14.17
C GLU A 298 8.49 19.85 13.24
N ALA A 299 7.82 19.39 12.18
CA ALA A 299 7.08 20.25 11.26
C ALA A 299 5.61 20.48 11.67
N GLY A 300 5.12 19.84 12.74
CA GLY A 300 3.76 19.97 13.24
C GLY A 300 2.79 18.89 12.76
N VAL A 301 3.25 17.89 11.99
CA VAL A 301 2.44 16.70 11.66
C VAL A 301 2.23 15.87 12.94
N ARG A 302 1.00 15.45 13.21
CA ARG A 302 0.68 14.61 14.36
C ARG A 302 0.71 13.14 13.93
N VAL A 303 1.45 12.32 14.65
CA VAL A 303 1.60 10.87 14.37
C VAL A 303 0.96 10.08 15.51
N PHE A 304 0.15 9.10 15.15
CA PHE A 304 -0.56 8.22 16.07
C PHE A 304 -0.21 6.75 15.77
N GLU A 305 0.05 5.98 16.82
CA GLU A 305 0.28 4.54 16.72
C GLU A 305 -0.95 3.78 17.22
N TRP A 306 -1.53 2.93 16.36
CA TRP A 306 -2.67 2.06 16.65
C TRP A 306 -2.34 1.02 17.72
N ASN A 307 -3.15 0.94 18.78
CA ASN A 307 -2.92 0.02 19.90
C ASN A 307 -3.54 -1.38 19.71
N GLY A 308 -4.40 -1.57 18.70
CA GLY A 308 -4.99 -2.87 18.37
C GLY A 308 -4.01 -3.84 17.70
N PRO A 309 -4.48 -5.04 17.28
CA PRO A 309 -3.61 -6.07 16.70
C PRO A 309 -2.85 -5.59 15.47
N MET A 310 -3.54 -5.06 14.49
CA MET A 310 -2.98 -4.47 13.27
C MET A 310 -3.98 -3.48 12.67
N ILE A 311 -3.51 -2.31 12.25
CA ILE A 311 -4.26 -1.47 11.33
C ILE A 311 -3.65 -1.62 9.94
N HIS A 312 -4.47 -2.12 8.99
CA HIS A 312 -4.02 -2.41 7.64
C HIS A 312 -4.71 -1.54 6.59
N ALA A 313 -5.57 -0.61 7.02
CA ALA A 313 -6.26 0.34 6.14
C ALA A 313 -5.29 1.28 5.41
N LYS A 314 -5.62 1.63 4.17
CA LYS A 314 -4.94 2.64 3.36
C LYS A 314 -5.99 3.67 2.96
N THR A 315 -6.15 4.67 3.82
CA THR A 315 -7.18 5.70 3.65
C THR A 315 -6.62 7.09 3.80
N ALA A 316 -7.25 8.04 3.13
CA ALA A 316 -6.96 9.45 3.30
C ALA A 316 -8.25 10.26 3.26
N VAL A 317 -8.32 11.33 4.06
CA VAL A 317 -9.40 12.32 4.02
C VAL A 317 -8.79 13.70 3.99
N ALA A 318 -9.22 14.53 3.06
CA ALA A 318 -8.81 15.93 2.98
C ALA A 318 -10.03 16.86 3.06
N ASP A 319 -9.96 17.84 3.96
CA ASP A 319 -10.92 18.93 4.15
C ASP A 319 -12.38 18.50 4.34
N GLY A 320 -12.64 17.21 4.64
CA GLY A 320 -13.97 16.62 4.75
C GLY A 320 -14.75 16.54 3.42
N ARG A 321 -14.08 16.64 2.28
CA ARG A 321 -14.66 16.68 0.93
C ARG A 321 -14.09 15.65 -0.02
N TRP A 322 -12.87 15.27 0.21
CA TRP A 322 -12.13 14.29 -0.58
C TRP A 322 -11.75 13.11 0.30
N ALA A 323 -11.92 11.90 -0.23
CA ALA A 323 -11.56 10.67 0.44
C ALA A 323 -10.84 9.72 -0.52
N ARG A 324 -9.94 8.89 0.00
CA ARG A 324 -9.28 7.80 -0.72
C ARG A 324 -9.38 6.51 0.08
N ILE A 325 -9.68 5.41 -0.62
CA ILE A 325 -9.69 4.05 -0.08
C ILE A 325 -9.11 3.13 -1.13
N GLY A 326 -8.24 2.20 -0.74
CA GLY A 326 -7.68 1.23 -1.67
C GLY A 326 -6.56 0.38 -1.12
N SER A 327 -5.69 -0.06 -2.01
CA SER A 327 -4.61 -0.99 -1.70
C SER A 327 -3.24 -0.30 -1.56
N THR A 328 -3.09 0.95 -2.04
CA THR A 328 -1.80 1.66 -2.10
C THR A 328 -1.31 2.10 -0.73
N ASN A 329 -0.20 1.56 -0.27
CA ASN A 329 0.51 2.08 0.89
C ASN A 329 1.33 3.33 0.52
N LEU A 330 1.55 4.19 1.51
CA LEU A 330 2.37 5.40 1.38
C LEU A 330 3.87 5.06 1.39
N ASN A 331 4.29 4.26 0.40
CA ASN A 331 5.69 3.85 0.23
C ASN A 331 6.06 3.67 -1.25
N ILE A 332 7.36 3.62 -1.51
CA ILE A 332 7.91 3.58 -2.87
C ILE A 332 7.52 2.30 -3.65
N SER A 333 7.39 1.15 -2.97
CA SER A 333 6.99 -0.10 -3.60
C SER A 333 5.58 -0.01 -4.18
N SER A 334 4.61 0.46 -3.38
CA SER A 334 3.22 0.63 -3.82
C SER A 334 3.11 1.68 -4.92
N TRP A 335 3.87 2.76 -4.84
CA TRP A 335 3.78 3.85 -5.81
C TRP A 335 4.43 3.56 -7.16
N LEU A 336 5.52 2.78 -7.22
CA LEU A 336 6.33 2.64 -8.43
C LEU A 336 6.50 1.21 -8.94
N ALA A 337 6.39 0.21 -8.08
CA ALA A 337 6.72 -1.17 -8.43
C ALA A 337 5.49 -2.08 -8.51
N ASN A 338 4.46 -1.82 -7.70
CA ASN A 338 3.30 -2.68 -7.63
C ASN A 338 2.20 -2.29 -8.63
N ARG A 339 1.30 -3.25 -8.89
CA ARG A 339 -0.07 -2.97 -9.33
C ARG A 339 -0.91 -2.70 -8.11
N GLU A 340 -1.55 -1.55 -8.04
CA GLU A 340 -2.42 -1.12 -6.95
C GLU A 340 -3.76 -0.65 -7.50
N ILE A 341 -4.78 -0.56 -6.64
CA ILE A 341 -6.09 -0.05 -6.99
C ILE A 341 -6.65 0.80 -5.84
N ASP A 342 -7.08 2.02 -6.16
CA ASP A 342 -7.63 2.96 -5.20
C ASP A 342 -8.86 3.64 -5.81
N VAL A 343 -9.78 4.08 -4.96
CA VAL A 343 -10.89 4.96 -5.32
C VAL A 343 -10.71 6.28 -4.60
N ALA A 344 -10.60 7.36 -5.37
CA ALA A 344 -10.61 8.72 -4.89
C ALA A 344 -12.02 9.30 -5.10
N ILE A 345 -12.63 9.77 -4.03
CA ILE A 345 -14.05 10.12 -3.94
C ILE A 345 -14.16 11.59 -3.62
N GLU A 346 -14.96 12.31 -4.39
CA GLU A 346 -15.27 13.73 -4.19
C GLU A 346 -16.72 13.88 -3.71
N ASP A 347 -16.95 13.53 -2.44
CA ASP A 347 -18.26 13.55 -1.80
C ASP A 347 -18.15 13.85 -0.31
N GLU A 348 -18.86 14.87 0.18
CA GLU A 348 -18.79 15.30 1.59
C GLU A 348 -19.36 14.26 2.56
N SER A 349 -20.39 13.51 2.17
CA SER A 349 -21.01 12.49 3.02
C SER A 349 -20.06 11.31 3.24
N VAL A 350 -19.44 10.81 2.16
CA VAL A 350 -18.47 9.71 2.23
C VAL A 350 -17.22 10.15 2.97
N ALA A 351 -16.68 11.32 2.64
CA ALA A 351 -15.50 11.87 3.32
C ALA A 351 -15.77 12.11 4.81
N GLY A 352 -16.96 12.60 5.17
CA GLY A 352 -17.38 12.80 6.55
C GLY A 352 -17.47 11.49 7.35
N LYS A 353 -18.04 10.42 6.75
CA LYS A 353 -18.10 9.09 7.37
C LYS A 353 -16.70 8.52 7.61
N LEU A 354 -15.81 8.66 6.62
CA LEU A 354 -14.42 8.18 6.75
C LEU A 354 -13.63 9.01 7.78
N ALA A 355 -13.87 10.33 7.85
CA ALA A 355 -13.31 11.21 8.86
C ALA A 355 -13.78 10.83 10.28
N ALA A 356 -15.06 10.55 10.45
CA ALA A 356 -15.62 10.08 11.74
C ALA A 356 -14.97 8.77 12.17
N ARG A 357 -14.80 7.81 11.24
CA ARG A 357 -14.10 6.55 11.52
C ARG A 357 -12.63 6.77 11.89
N PHE A 358 -11.94 7.66 11.20
CA PHE A 358 -10.56 8.01 11.54
C PHE A 358 -10.44 8.54 12.98
N LEU A 359 -11.36 9.40 13.40
CA LEU A 359 -11.38 9.93 14.77
C LEU A 359 -11.64 8.82 15.81
N GLN A 360 -12.55 7.89 15.53
CA GLN A 360 -12.76 6.69 16.38
C GLN A 360 -11.51 5.82 16.48
N ASP A 361 -10.78 5.65 15.37
CA ASP A 361 -9.52 4.91 15.35
C ASP A 361 -8.45 5.63 16.19
N LEU A 362 -8.44 6.97 16.24
CA LEU A 362 -7.54 7.74 17.09
C LEU A 362 -7.82 7.54 18.60
N GLU A 363 -9.07 7.32 19.01
CA GLU A 363 -9.42 7.04 20.42
C GLU A 363 -8.73 5.78 20.94
N GLN A 364 -8.44 4.83 20.04
CA GLN A 364 -7.72 3.58 20.33
C GLN A 364 -6.22 3.65 19.97
N SER A 365 -5.68 4.84 19.83
CA SER A 365 -4.31 5.06 19.39
C SER A 365 -3.52 5.88 20.41
N THR A 366 -2.20 5.79 20.34
CA THR A 366 -1.29 6.59 21.18
C THR A 366 -0.62 7.65 20.30
N GLU A 367 -0.75 8.93 20.67
CA GLU A 367 -0.04 10.00 19.98
C GLU A 367 1.44 9.97 20.31
N VAL A 368 2.29 9.99 19.30
CA VAL A 368 3.75 10.05 19.42
C VAL A 368 4.16 11.50 19.64
N VAL A 369 4.85 11.77 20.75
CA VAL A 369 5.34 13.11 21.11
C VAL A 369 6.86 13.11 21.24
N LEU A 370 7.49 14.23 20.86
CA LEU A 370 8.93 14.42 21.07
C LEU A 370 9.18 14.75 22.56
N SER A 371 9.98 13.93 23.23
CA SER A 371 10.43 14.25 24.59
C SER A 371 11.38 15.45 24.55
N GLY A 372 11.07 16.50 25.30
CA GLY A 372 11.97 17.65 25.49
C GLY A 372 11.72 18.87 24.59
N HIS A 373 10.74 18.87 23.71
CA HIS A 373 10.35 20.09 22.99
C HIS A 373 9.09 20.71 23.61
N LYS A 374 9.19 21.99 24.00
CA LYS A 374 8.01 22.81 24.29
C LYS A 374 7.16 22.82 23.03
N ARG A 375 5.88 22.41 23.14
CA ARG A 375 4.91 22.54 22.04
C ARG A 375 4.93 23.99 21.57
N THR A 376 5.29 24.22 20.31
CA THR A 376 4.97 25.48 19.66
C THR A 376 3.45 25.49 19.53
N PRO A 377 2.73 26.46 20.09
CA PRO A 377 1.28 26.52 19.96
C PRO A 377 0.95 26.55 18.48
N VAL A 378 0.12 25.62 18.00
CA VAL A 378 -0.48 25.72 16.68
C VAL A 378 -1.32 27.00 16.69
N LEU A 379 -0.87 28.01 15.96
CA LEU A 379 -1.62 29.25 15.80
C LEU A 379 -2.96 28.91 15.11
N THR A 380 -4.03 29.00 15.86
CA THR A 380 -5.41 28.71 15.45
C THR A 380 -6.04 29.81 14.56
N HIS A 381 -5.25 30.65 13.96
CA HIS A 381 -5.77 31.66 13.03
C HIS A 381 -5.33 31.38 11.60
N PRO A 382 -6.27 31.21 10.66
CA PRO A 382 -5.93 31.19 9.26
C PRO A 382 -5.41 32.54 8.86
N ARG A 383 -4.11 32.67 8.65
CA ARG A 383 -3.54 33.86 7.99
C ARG A 383 -4.15 33.93 6.59
N GLN A 384 -4.91 34.97 6.34
CA GLN A 384 -5.29 35.37 4.99
C GLN A 384 -4.04 35.39 4.12
N ARG A 385 -4.02 34.53 3.13
CA ARG A 385 -2.96 34.44 2.13
C ARG A 385 -2.95 35.75 1.35
N GLN A 386 -2.02 36.65 1.66
CA GLN A 386 -1.62 37.68 0.67
C GLN A 386 -1.09 36.95 -0.56
N GLN A 387 -1.59 37.37 -1.73
CA GLN A 387 -1.19 36.90 -3.04
C GLN A 387 0.34 36.95 -3.18
N ALA A 388 1.03 35.88 -2.87
CA ALA A 388 2.43 35.69 -3.24
C ALA A 388 2.47 35.26 -4.69
N SER A 389 2.98 36.15 -5.55
CA SER A 389 3.31 35.87 -6.94
C SER A 389 4.11 34.57 -7.05
N LEU A 390 3.69 33.70 -7.96
CA LEU A 390 4.39 32.49 -8.37
C LEU A 390 5.81 32.85 -8.84
N ARG A 391 6.78 32.87 -7.94
CA ARG A 391 8.20 32.82 -8.28
C ARG A 391 8.63 31.36 -8.12
N PHE A 392 8.83 30.71 -9.24
CA PHE A 392 9.56 29.44 -9.28
C PHE A 392 10.97 29.66 -8.71
N PRO A 393 11.43 28.88 -7.72
CA PRO A 393 12.81 28.95 -7.28
C PRO A 393 13.69 28.41 -8.41
N ASN A 394 14.66 29.22 -8.85
CA ASN A 394 15.72 28.79 -9.73
C ASN A 394 16.43 27.57 -9.13
N ALA A 395 16.59 26.53 -9.96
CA ALA A 395 17.36 25.33 -9.65
C ALA A 395 18.86 25.68 -9.54
N GLY A 396 19.27 26.08 -8.36
CA GLY A 396 20.67 26.32 -8.05
C GLY A 396 20.90 26.17 -6.54
N HIS A 397 21.73 25.21 -6.18
CA HIS A 397 22.26 24.84 -4.85
C HIS A 397 21.55 23.70 -4.11
N ALA A 398 21.83 22.47 -4.55
CA ALA A 398 21.82 21.29 -3.69
C ALA A 398 22.96 20.35 -4.09
N ALA A 399 24.17 20.78 -3.83
CA ALA A 399 25.31 19.87 -3.76
C ALA A 399 25.60 19.62 -2.27
N ARG A 400 25.35 18.41 -1.80
CA ARG A 400 26.04 17.66 -0.73
C ARG A 400 25.12 16.66 -0.03
N SER A 401 25.07 15.46 -0.61
CA SER A 401 25.06 14.19 0.12
C SER A 401 25.20 13.06 -0.90
N GLY A 402 26.42 12.58 -1.11
CA GLY A 402 26.75 11.62 -2.18
C GLY A 402 26.01 10.28 -2.11
N ALA A 403 25.70 9.75 -0.92
CA ALA A 403 25.02 8.47 -0.78
C ALA A 403 23.54 8.52 -1.19
N SER A 404 22.84 9.62 -0.92
CA SER A 404 21.43 9.77 -1.32
C SER A 404 21.25 10.09 -2.82
N ALA A 405 22.27 10.68 -3.44
CA ALA A 405 22.29 10.89 -4.88
C ALA A 405 22.53 9.57 -5.64
N ALA A 406 23.43 8.72 -5.15
CA ALA A 406 23.70 7.39 -5.72
C ALA A 406 22.49 6.46 -5.63
N ALA A 407 21.78 6.45 -4.51
CA ALA A 407 20.55 5.65 -4.35
C ALA A 407 19.41 6.14 -5.27
N ARG A 408 19.27 7.46 -5.45
CA ARG A 408 18.30 8.03 -6.41
C ARG A 408 18.67 7.75 -7.86
N GLN A 409 19.96 7.75 -8.17
CA GLN A 409 20.45 7.42 -9.51
C GLN A 409 20.24 5.92 -9.80
N ALA A 410 20.53 5.04 -8.84
CA ALA A 410 20.32 3.60 -8.97
C ALA A 410 18.83 3.25 -9.16
N ALA A 411 17.92 3.90 -8.44
CA ALA A 411 16.48 3.72 -8.62
C ALA A 411 16.02 4.18 -10.01
N ARG A 412 16.47 5.34 -10.50
CA ARG A 412 16.15 5.84 -11.85
C ARG A 412 16.71 4.94 -12.96
N ILE A 413 17.91 4.39 -12.76
CA ILE A 413 18.53 3.45 -13.71
C ILE A 413 17.77 2.13 -13.72
N GLY A 414 17.35 1.60 -12.57
CA GLY A 414 16.54 0.39 -12.47
C GLY A 414 15.20 0.53 -13.17
N ASP A 415 14.52 1.66 -13.01
CA ASP A 415 13.24 1.96 -13.65
C ASP A 415 13.38 2.13 -15.17
N ALA A 416 14.43 2.83 -15.61
CA ALA A 416 14.71 3.03 -17.03
C ALA A 416 15.10 1.72 -17.73
N LEU A 417 15.95 0.91 -17.11
CA LEU A 417 16.31 -0.43 -17.60
C LEU A 417 15.09 -1.36 -17.69
N GLY A 418 14.24 -1.36 -16.68
CA GLY A 418 13.00 -2.16 -16.67
C GLY A 418 12.02 -1.73 -17.78
N ALA A 419 11.93 -0.46 -18.11
CA ALA A 419 11.09 0.05 -19.19
C ALA A 419 11.67 -0.25 -20.59
N VAL A 420 12.99 -0.21 -20.73
CA VAL A 420 13.70 -0.54 -21.97
C VAL A 420 13.60 -2.04 -22.27
N VAL A 421 13.82 -2.90 -21.29
CA VAL A 421 13.73 -4.37 -21.45
C VAL A 421 12.31 -4.80 -21.81
N ARG A 422 11.27 -4.06 -21.36
CA ARG A 422 9.86 -4.32 -21.70
C ARG A 422 9.40 -3.69 -23.02
N GLY A 423 10.26 -2.97 -23.74
CA GLY A 423 9.90 -2.32 -25.00
C GLY A 423 8.87 -1.19 -24.89
N THR A 424 8.61 -0.69 -23.68
CA THR A 424 7.58 0.34 -23.43
C THR A 424 8.11 1.78 -23.53
N ARG A 425 9.43 1.94 -23.71
CA ARG A 425 10.08 3.26 -23.90
C ARG A 425 11.10 3.19 -25.04
N SER A 426 11.02 4.13 -25.97
CA SER A 426 12.08 4.38 -26.95
C SER A 426 13.28 5.06 -26.26
N ILE A 427 14.48 4.54 -26.47
CA ILE A 427 15.73 5.15 -25.96
C ILE A 427 16.04 6.36 -26.84
N ASP A 428 16.23 7.51 -26.23
CA ASP A 428 16.76 8.69 -26.91
C ASP A 428 18.26 8.50 -27.16
N SER A 429 18.77 9.02 -28.29
CA SER A 429 20.17 8.86 -28.69
C SER A 429 21.16 9.37 -27.63
N SER A 430 20.77 10.35 -26.82
CA SER A 430 21.55 10.88 -25.70
C SER A 430 21.65 9.90 -24.50
N GLU A 431 20.69 8.99 -24.33
CA GLU A 431 20.68 7.99 -23.26
C GLU A 431 21.36 6.67 -23.68
N ALA A 432 21.43 6.39 -24.98
CA ALA A 432 21.97 5.15 -25.52
C ALA A 432 23.42 4.87 -25.08
N THR A 433 24.28 5.89 -25.03
CA THR A 433 25.66 5.76 -24.57
C THR A 433 25.75 5.37 -23.09
N ALA A 434 24.90 5.92 -22.24
CA ALA A 434 24.84 5.58 -20.80
C ALA A 434 24.39 4.12 -20.60
N PHE A 435 23.37 3.69 -21.33
CA PHE A 435 22.90 2.31 -21.28
C PHE A 435 23.93 1.31 -21.80
N LEU A 436 24.62 1.65 -22.90
CA LEU A 436 25.70 0.83 -23.45
C LEU A 436 26.85 0.68 -22.45
N THR A 437 27.26 1.77 -21.80
CA THR A 437 28.34 1.77 -20.81
C THR A 437 27.97 0.92 -19.59
N ILE A 438 26.76 1.07 -19.06
CA ILE A 438 26.27 0.28 -17.94
C ILE A 438 26.18 -1.22 -18.32
N GLY A 439 25.58 -1.51 -19.48
CA GLY A 439 25.45 -2.87 -19.97
C GLY A 439 26.81 -3.56 -20.16
N LEU A 440 27.78 -2.86 -20.77
CA LEU A 440 29.14 -3.37 -20.96
C LEU A 440 29.86 -3.59 -19.62
N SER A 441 29.72 -2.67 -18.67
CA SER A 441 30.29 -2.79 -17.32
C SER A 441 29.73 -4.01 -16.58
N LEU A 442 28.42 -4.26 -16.66
CA LEU A 442 27.78 -5.43 -16.06
C LEU A 442 28.24 -6.73 -16.72
N LEU A 443 28.42 -6.75 -18.05
CA LEU A 443 28.95 -7.91 -18.77
C LEU A 443 30.42 -8.19 -18.39
N ILE A 444 31.25 -7.15 -18.30
CA ILE A 444 32.64 -7.28 -17.84
C ILE A 444 32.67 -7.83 -16.41
N PHE A 445 31.84 -7.31 -15.51
CA PHE A 445 31.73 -7.81 -14.14
C PHE A 445 31.26 -9.26 -14.10
N ALA A 446 30.28 -9.64 -14.92
CA ALA A 446 29.80 -11.01 -15.01
C ALA A 446 30.88 -11.98 -15.50
N VAL A 447 31.65 -11.57 -16.52
CA VAL A 447 32.79 -12.35 -17.03
C VAL A 447 33.88 -12.50 -15.95
N LEU A 448 34.23 -11.41 -15.26
CA LEU A 448 35.21 -11.44 -14.16
C LEU A 448 34.74 -12.33 -13.01
N ALA A 449 33.45 -12.26 -12.65
CA ALA A 449 32.86 -13.12 -11.62
C ALA A 449 32.85 -14.60 -12.03
N ALA A 450 32.66 -14.90 -13.30
CA ALA A 450 32.72 -16.26 -13.83
C ALA A 450 34.15 -16.83 -13.88
N LEU A 451 35.12 -15.99 -14.30
CA LEU A 451 36.54 -16.39 -14.37
C LEU A 451 37.22 -16.43 -13.01
N PHE A 452 36.81 -15.54 -12.10
CA PHE A 452 37.39 -15.40 -10.77
C PHE A 452 36.31 -15.39 -9.67
N PRO A 453 35.56 -16.49 -9.48
CA PRO A 453 34.41 -16.52 -8.55
C PRO A 453 34.83 -16.22 -7.11
N TRP A 454 36.06 -16.44 -6.73
CA TRP A 454 36.62 -16.11 -5.42
C TRP A 454 36.72 -14.59 -5.16
N LEU A 455 36.81 -13.74 -6.19
CA LEU A 455 36.80 -12.28 -6.04
C LEU A 455 35.43 -11.76 -5.57
N VAL A 456 34.37 -12.48 -5.88
CA VAL A 456 32.99 -12.14 -5.45
C VAL A 456 32.62 -12.92 -4.19
N ALA A 457 32.90 -14.22 -4.18
CA ALA A 457 32.60 -15.12 -3.05
C ALA A 457 33.46 -14.82 -1.81
N GLY A 458 34.73 -14.48 -1.98
CA GLY A 458 35.66 -14.22 -0.87
C GLY A 458 35.19 -13.10 0.07
N PRO A 459 34.90 -11.87 -0.42
CA PRO A 459 34.36 -10.79 0.41
C PRO A 459 33.02 -11.12 1.04
N LEU A 460 32.15 -11.84 0.33
CA LEU A 460 30.84 -12.25 0.83
C LEU A 460 30.97 -13.26 1.98
N VAL A 461 31.80 -14.31 1.80
CA VAL A 461 32.08 -15.30 2.82
C VAL A 461 32.72 -14.64 4.04
N PHE A 462 33.67 -13.72 3.83
CA PHE A 462 34.33 -12.99 4.92
C PHE A 462 33.31 -12.17 5.73
N LEU A 463 32.42 -11.41 5.08
CA LEU A 463 31.38 -10.64 5.75
C LEU A 463 30.39 -11.54 6.50
N LEU A 464 29.97 -12.66 5.90
CA LEU A 464 29.07 -13.61 6.55
C LEU A 464 29.70 -14.29 7.75
N THR A 465 31.01 -14.65 7.67
CA THR A 465 31.74 -15.26 8.76
C THR A 465 31.92 -14.29 9.93
N LEU A 466 32.29 -13.02 9.66
CA LEU A 466 32.38 -11.98 10.68
C LEU A 466 31.05 -11.72 11.36
N SER A 467 29.99 -11.55 10.57
CA SER A 467 28.63 -11.26 11.09
C SER A 467 28.08 -12.44 11.89
N GLY A 468 28.23 -13.67 11.37
CA GLY A 468 27.82 -14.90 12.05
C GLY A 468 28.60 -15.14 13.33
N GLY A 469 29.93 -14.97 13.30
CA GLY A 469 30.79 -15.07 14.48
C GLY A 469 30.40 -14.07 15.57
N ALA A 470 30.16 -12.80 15.21
CA ALA A 470 29.73 -11.78 16.16
C ALA A 470 28.37 -12.11 16.82
N ILE A 471 27.41 -12.63 16.05
CA ILE A 471 26.11 -13.08 16.58
C ILE A 471 26.24 -14.22 17.54
N VAL A 472 27.05 -15.24 17.19
CA VAL A 472 27.30 -16.41 18.03
C VAL A 472 27.99 -16.00 19.34
N LEU A 473 29.05 -15.18 19.28
CA LEU A 473 29.74 -14.68 20.48
C LEU A 473 28.80 -13.90 21.40
N LYS A 474 27.94 -13.06 20.85
CA LYS A 474 26.94 -12.33 21.61
C LYS A 474 25.90 -13.26 22.26
N ALA A 475 25.44 -14.27 21.53
CA ALA A 475 24.54 -15.30 22.06
C ALA A 475 25.16 -16.10 23.20
N LEU A 476 26.41 -16.53 23.05
CA LEU A 476 27.16 -17.25 24.10
C LEU A 476 27.37 -16.38 25.35
N GLY A 477 27.66 -15.09 25.17
CA GLY A 477 27.77 -14.14 26.28
C GLY A 477 26.45 -13.97 27.06
N LEU A 478 25.32 -13.96 26.36
CA LEU A 478 23.99 -13.91 26.99
C LEU A 478 23.65 -15.22 27.73
N TYR A 479 24.04 -16.38 27.18
CA TYR A 479 23.87 -17.68 27.83
C TYR A 479 24.70 -17.79 29.13
N ARG A 480 25.97 -17.34 29.12
CA ARG A 480 26.83 -17.31 30.30
C ARG A 480 26.21 -16.46 31.42
N ARG A 481 25.80 -15.22 31.12
CA ARG A 481 25.16 -14.32 32.08
C ARG A 481 23.84 -14.88 32.64
N ARG A 482 23.08 -15.61 31.85
CA ARG A 482 21.86 -16.28 32.32
C ARG A 482 22.12 -17.41 33.27
N ASN A 483 23.19 -18.19 33.05
CA ASN A 483 23.61 -19.27 33.93
C ASN A 483 24.18 -18.74 35.26
N GLU A 484 24.99 -17.67 35.23
CA GLU A 484 25.48 -17.00 36.42
C GLU A 484 24.35 -16.47 37.29
N LYS A 485 23.35 -15.83 36.72
CA LYS A 485 22.15 -15.39 37.45
C LYS A 485 21.34 -16.55 38.06
N LYS A 486 21.23 -17.68 37.36
CA LYS A 486 20.57 -18.88 37.91
C LYS A 486 21.37 -19.47 39.10
N GLN A 487 22.68 -19.51 39.04
CA GLN A 487 23.54 -19.99 40.14
C GLN A 487 23.49 -19.08 41.36
N GLN A 488 23.50 -17.74 41.16
CA GLN A 488 23.31 -16.76 42.25
C GLN A 488 21.93 -16.88 42.91
N SER A 489 20.86 -17.05 42.13
CA SER A 489 19.52 -17.27 42.67
C SER A 489 19.38 -18.56 43.46
N SER A 490 20.08 -19.62 43.08
CA SER A 490 20.11 -20.90 43.79
C SER A 490 20.90 -20.83 45.09
N ALA A 491 22.03 -20.11 45.08
CA ALA A 491 22.85 -19.89 46.28
C ALA A 491 22.10 -19.04 47.33
N THR A 492 21.38 -18.02 46.91
CA THR A 492 20.55 -17.16 47.79
C THR A 492 19.38 -17.95 48.41
N LYS A 493 18.76 -18.90 47.66
CA LYS A 493 17.69 -19.77 48.20
C LYS A 493 18.20 -20.78 49.22
N ASN A 494 19.46 -21.29 49.11
CA ASN A 494 20.03 -22.22 50.06
C ASN A 494 20.43 -21.54 51.38
N ASN A 495 20.82 -20.26 51.34
CA ASN A 495 21.16 -19.51 52.55
C ASN A 495 19.91 -19.00 53.35
N LEU A 496 18.70 -19.19 52.85
CA LEU A 496 17.44 -18.80 53.50
C LEU A 496 16.69 -20.01 54.13
N LYS A 497 17.29 -21.20 54.21
CA LYS A 497 16.69 -22.28 54.96
C LYS A 497 16.89 -22.05 56.49
N PRO A 498 15.81 -22.01 57.25
CA PRO A 498 15.91 -21.84 58.70
C PRO A 498 16.64 -23.05 59.34
N PRO A 499 17.40 -22.81 60.43
CA PRO A 499 18.10 -23.91 61.14
C PRO A 499 17.11 -24.94 61.67
N ALA A 500 17.48 -26.22 61.60
CA ALA A 500 16.69 -27.31 62.13
C ALA A 500 16.41 -27.12 63.63
N PRO A 501 15.22 -27.47 64.15
CA PRO A 501 14.95 -27.36 65.58
C PRO A 501 15.82 -28.35 66.35
N PRO A 502 16.20 -27.95 67.62
CA PRO A 502 17.04 -28.83 68.44
C PRO A 502 16.29 -30.11 68.82
N THR A 503 16.95 -31.24 68.66
CA THR A 503 16.47 -32.53 69.12
C THR A 503 16.59 -32.60 70.61
N THR A 504 15.45 -32.71 71.31
CA THR A 504 15.35 -33.17 72.73
C THR A 504 15.08 -34.64 72.75
#